data_9e847afc0a5e78f5125ff7f5ae64d600
#
_entry.id   9e847afc0a5e78f5125ff7f5ae64d600
#
_cell.length_a   1.000
_cell.length_b   1.000
_cell.length_c   1.000
_cell.angle_alpha   90.00
_cell.angle_beta   90.00
_cell.angle_gamma   90.00
#
_symmetry.space_group_name_H-M   'P 1'
#
loop_
_entity.id
_entity.type
_entity.pdbx_description
1 polymer ?
#
loop_
_entity_poly.entity_id
_entity_poly.type
_entity_poly.pdbx_seq_one_letter_code
_entity_poly.pdbx_strand_id
1 'polypeptide(L)'
;MRRDEQLLVGNVTAGVVRVGDAVRRPVGPWTDSVDALLRHLQDVGFTGAPRPLGRDAEGRQVLEYVPGELGRPDGSYPRSELASIGALLADLHRATAEFVPPPSAVWNRVIPPDGEELICHHDAAPWNLVRSPRGWVLIDWDSAGPGTRLWELAYAAQSMAGMRPGRPVRESADRLRVFVDGYGLSGADRPALAAMLGRRARAMYDLLCAGAREGRQPWARIHAEDGAYWRATAAYLDAHVGRWTSALE
;
A
#
# COMPACT_ATOMS: atom_id res chain seq x y z
N MET A 1 21.34 18.93 -9.95
CA MET A 1 19.89 19.17 -10.13
C MET A 1 19.70 20.12 -11.30
N ARG A 2 19.02 19.69 -12.36
CA ARG A 2 18.70 20.56 -13.52
C ARG A 2 17.65 21.60 -13.07
N ARG A 3 17.61 22.78 -13.73
CA ARG A 3 16.73 23.92 -13.34
C ARG A 3 15.23 23.59 -13.20
N ASP A 4 14.78 22.46 -13.77
CA ASP A 4 13.37 22.05 -13.81
C ASP A 4 13.05 20.82 -12.94
N GLU A 5 13.99 20.33 -12.13
CA GLU A 5 13.80 19.17 -11.26
C GLU A 5 13.33 19.61 -9.87
N GLN A 6 12.13 19.18 -9.48
CA GLN A 6 11.60 19.34 -8.12
C GLN A 6 11.80 18.03 -7.35
N LEU A 7 12.58 18.06 -6.26
CA LEU A 7 12.76 16.89 -5.39
C LEU A 7 11.43 16.53 -4.71
N LEU A 8 11.05 15.26 -4.82
CA LEU A 8 9.95 14.69 -4.06
C LEU A 8 10.52 13.93 -2.86
N VAL A 9 10.13 14.34 -1.66
CA VAL A 9 10.65 13.74 -0.43
C VAL A 9 9.82 12.51 -0.10
N GLY A 10 10.44 11.32 -0.13
CA GLY A 10 9.87 10.04 0.31
C GLY A 10 10.65 9.48 1.51
N ASN A 11 10.05 8.55 2.25
CA ASN A 11 10.67 7.96 3.44
C ASN A 11 11.70 6.87 3.13
N VAL A 12 11.59 6.22 1.97
CA VAL A 12 12.40 5.03 1.62
C VAL A 12 13.30 5.29 0.42
N THR A 13 12.77 5.80 -0.69
CA THR A 13 13.52 5.98 -1.93
C THR A 13 14.02 7.41 -2.06
N ALA A 14 15.35 7.58 -2.02
CA ALA A 14 16.00 8.87 -2.27
C ALA A 14 16.13 9.15 -3.79
N GLY A 15 16.22 10.43 -4.16
CA GLY A 15 16.50 10.83 -5.54
C GLY A 15 15.29 10.79 -6.48
N VAL A 16 14.08 10.74 -5.94
CA VAL A 16 12.84 10.87 -6.72
C VAL A 16 12.61 12.34 -7.04
N VAL A 17 12.45 12.67 -8.33
CA VAL A 17 12.23 14.05 -8.78
C VAL A 17 11.04 14.15 -9.72
N ARG A 18 10.31 15.25 -9.63
CA ARG A 18 9.31 15.64 -10.62
C ARG A 18 9.92 16.52 -11.70
N VAL A 19 9.61 16.23 -12.95
CA VAL A 19 9.97 17.05 -14.11
C VAL A 19 8.73 17.19 -15.01
N GLY A 20 8.09 18.34 -14.97
CA GLY A 20 6.82 18.54 -15.67
C GLY A 20 5.74 17.57 -15.17
N ASP A 21 5.17 16.80 -16.10
CA ASP A 21 4.14 15.79 -15.82
C ASP A 21 4.71 14.37 -15.63
N ALA A 22 5.99 14.24 -15.32
CA ALA A 22 6.66 12.98 -15.08
C ALA A 22 7.40 12.95 -13.74
N VAL A 23 7.47 11.76 -13.16
CA VAL A 23 8.32 11.43 -12.00
C VAL A 23 9.48 10.59 -12.50
N ARG A 24 10.70 10.97 -12.14
CA ARG A 24 11.93 10.21 -12.43
C ARG A 24 12.49 9.68 -11.13
N ARG A 25 12.84 8.40 -11.13
CA ARG A 25 13.31 7.72 -9.92
C ARG A 25 14.43 6.73 -10.23
N PRO A 26 15.34 6.48 -9.29
CA PRO A 26 16.36 5.45 -9.43
C PRO A 26 15.75 4.09 -9.73
N VAL A 27 16.48 3.25 -10.47
CA VAL A 27 16.08 1.87 -10.75
C VAL A 27 16.64 0.93 -9.70
N GLY A 28 15.83 -0.06 -9.32
CA GLY A 28 16.25 -1.21 -8.52
C GLY A 28 16.09 -2.52 -9.31
N PRO A 29 16.51 -3.66 -8.75
CA PRO A 29 16.37 -4.96 -9.41
C PRO A 29 14.92 -5.34 -9.77
N TRP A 30 13.95 -4.80 -9.05
CA TRP A 30 12.52 -5.04 -9.25
C TRP A 30 11.85 -4.13 -10.29
N THR A 31 12.53 -3.09 -10.75
CA THR A 31 11.91 -2.02 -11.55
C THR A 31 11.31 -2.54 -12.85
N ASP A 32 11.98 -3.48 -13.53
CA ASP A 32 11.45 -4.05 -14.79
C ASP A 32 10.19 -4.88 -14.56
N SER A 33 10.09 -5.57 -13.42
CA SER A 33 8.87 -6.32 -13.01
C SER A 33 7.71 -5.37 -12.71
N VAL A 34 7.98 -4.28 -12.01
CA VAL A 34 7.01 -3.22 -11.71
C VAL A 34 6.56 -2.53 -13.01
N ASP A 35 7.47 -2.23 -13.93
CA ASP A 35 7.11 -1.66 -15.23
C ASP A 35 6.23 -2.60 -16.07
N ALA A 36 6.50 -3.91 -16.02
CA ALA A 36 5.65 -4.91 -16.68
C ALA A 36 4.25 -4.95 -16.06
N LEU A 37 4.16 -4.92 -14.72
CA LEU A 37 2.89 -4.85 -14.01
C LEU A 37 2.11 -3.57 -14.34
N LEU A 38 2.75 -2.41 -14.30
CA LEU A 38 2.09 -1.13 -14.60
C LEU A 38 1.61 -1.03 -16.05
N ARG A 39 2.35 -1.61 -17.02
CA ARG A 39 1.87 -1.73 -18.42
C ARG A 39 0.63 -2.62 -18.49
N HIS A 40 0.66 -3.80 -17.86
CA HIS A 40 -0.52 -4.67 -17.81
C HIS A 40 -1.73 -3.95 -17.21
N LEU A 41 -1.57 -3.24 -16.07
CA LEU A 41 -2.66 -2.47 -15.47
C LEU A 41 -3.22 -1.41 -16.42
N GLN A 42 -2.36 -0.73 -17.18
CA GLN A 42 -2.77 0.21 -18.22
C GLN A 42 -3.52 -0.49 -19.34
N ASP A 43 -3.04 -1.63 -19.81
CA ASP A 43 -3.62 -2.39 -20.94
C ASP A 43 -5.01 -2.95 -20.60
N VAL A 44 -5.24 -3.36 -19.35
CA VAL A 44 -6.58 -3.79 -18.87
C VAL A 44 -7.48 -2.64 -18.42
N GLY A 45 -7.02 -1.37 -18.56
CA GLY A 45 -7.82 -0.18 -18.27
C GLY A 45 -7.93 0.18 -16.79
N PHE A 46 -7.05 -0.34 -15.92
CA PHE A 46 -7.02 0.08 -14.52
C PHE A 46 -6.44 1.49 -14.38
N THR A 47 -7.26 2.45 -13.93
CA THR A 47 -6.89 3.87 -13.83
C THR A 47 -6.27 4.25 -12.48
N GLY A 48 -6.24 3.33 -11.52
CA GLY A 48 -5.76 3.55 -10.15
C GLY A 48 -4.24 3.41 -9.97
N ALA A 49 -3.45 3.45 -11.06
CA ALA A 49 -2.00 3.41 -11.06
C ALA A 49 -1.41 4.48 -11.99
N PRO A 50 -0.14 4.95 -11.77
CA PRO A 50 0.55 5.80 -12.71
C PRO A 50 0.94 5.03 -13.97
N ARG A 51 0.96 5.69 -15.12
CA ARG A 51 1.42 5.10 -16.37
C ARG A 51 2.95 5.01 -16.40
N PRO A 52 3.53 3.88 -16.82
CA PRO A 52 4.97 3.78 -17.07
C PRO A 52 5.31 4.48 -18.39
N LEU A 53 6.28 5.39 -18.35
CA LEU A 53 6.71 6.20 -19.50
C LEU A 53 8.10 5.79 -20.04
N GLY A 54 8.70 4.73 -19.47
CA GLY A 54 9.97 4.18 -19.91
C GLY A 54 11.16 4.63 -19.07
N ARG A 55 12.30 4.89 -19.74
CA ARG A 55 13.55 5.31 -19.11
C ARG A 55 14.01 6.65 -19.68
N ASP A 56 14.66 7.48 -18.86
CA ASP A 56 15.31 8.69 -19.34
C ASP A 56 16.77 8.41 -19.79
N ALA A 57 17.46 9.47 -20.23
CA ALA A 57 18.84 9.36 -20.72
C ALA A 57 19.84 8.93 -19.64
N GLU A 58 19.50 9.10 -18.38
CA GLU A 58 20.29 8.63 -17.23
C GLU A 58 19.92 7.20 -16.79
N GLY A 59 19.00 6.54 -17.51
CA GLY A 59 18.52 5.20 -17.19
C GLY A 59 17.52 5.14 -16.03
N ARG A 60 17.06 6.28 -15.50
CA ARG A 60 16.05 6.34 -14.42
C ARG A 60 14.68 5.89 -14.93
N GLN A 61 13.89 5.25 -14.07
CA GLN A 61 12.49 4.98 -14.36
C GLN A 61 11.71 6.30 -14.50
N VAL A 62 10.86 6.38 -15.52
CA VAL A 62 9.97 7.51 -15.75
C VAL A 62 8.53 7.05 -15.65
N LEU A 63 7.80 7.63 -14.71
CA LEU A 63 6.37 7.39 -14.48
C LEU A 63 5.58 8.69 -14.69
N GLU A 64 4.30 8.55 -14.98
CA GLU A 64 3.36 9.67 -14.95
C GLU A 64 3.37 10.33 -13.56
N TYR A 65 3.42 11.66 -13.52
CA TYR A 65 3.11 12.39 -12.31
C TYR A 65 1.60 12.43 -12.12
N VAL A 66 1.11 11.97 -10.98
CA VAL A 66 -0.31 11.98 -10.63
C VAL A 66 -0.60 13.26 -9.85
N PRO A 67 -1.27 14.27 -10.44
CA PRO A 67 -1.63 15.47 -9.72
C PRO A 67 -2.79 15.19 -8.76
N GLY A 68 -2.74 15.79 -7.57
CA GLY A 68 -3.79 15.62 -6.57
C GLY A 68 -3.29 15.81 -5.14
N GLU A 69 -4.13 15.45 -4.19
CA GLU A 69 -3.84 15.51 -2.76
C GLU A 69 -3.47 14.12 -2.25
N LEU A 70 -2.40 14.04 -1.45
CA LEU A 70 -2.07 12.79 -0.75
C LEU A 70 -3.19 12.40 0.22
N GLY A 71 -3.33 11.11 0.44
CA GLY A 71 -4.26 10.56 1.40
C GLY A 71 -4.01 11.06 2.84
N ARG A 72 -4.98 10.87 3.70
CA ARG A 72 -4.97 11.39 5.08
C ARG A 72 -4.27 10.40 6.02
N PRO A 73 -3.08 10.75 6.56
CA PRO A 73 -2.29 9.83 7.38
C PRO A 73 -3.00 9.33 8.64
N ASP A 74 -3.94 10.12 9.16
CA ASP A 74 -4.74 9.77 10.34
C ASP A 74 -5.94 8.85 10.01
N GLY A 75 -6.16 8.53 8.73
CA GLY A 75 -7.28 7.74 8.24
C GLY A 75 -8.64 8.44 8.40
N SER A 76 -8.69 9.78 8.43
CA SER A 76 -9.94 10.56 8.64
C SER A 76 -10.77 10.73 7.37
N TYR A 77 -10.88 9.68 6.55
CA TYR A 77 -11.70 9.71 5.34
C TYR A 77 -13.20 9.74 5.65
N PRO A 78 -14.02 10.54 4.93
CA PRO A 78 -15.47 10.36 4.89
C PRO A 78 -15.84 8.92 4.50
N ARG A 79 -17.02 8.44 4.95
CA ARG A 79 -17.45 7.05 4.68
C ARG A 79 -17.47 6.73 3.18
N SER A 80 -17.97 7.65 2.35
CA SER A 80 -17.99 7.46 0.88
C SER A 80 -16.59 7.35 0.27
N GLU A 81 -15.63 8.14 0.73
CA GLU A 81 -14.24 8.05 0.27
C GLU A 81 -13.61 6.73 0.74
N LEU A 82 -13.84 6.33 1.98
CA LEU A 82 -13.31 5.07 2.52
C LEU A 82 -13.85 3.85 1.76
N ALA A 83 -15.14 3.85 1.43
CA ALA A 83 -15.73 2.81 0.58
C ALA A 83 -15.12 2.80 -0.84
N SER A 84 -14.90 3.98 -1.43
CA SER A 84 -14.28 4.07 -2.76
C SER A 84 -12.80 3.65 -2.77
N ILE A 85 -12.09 3.79 -1.65
CA ILE A 85 -10.72 3.24 -1.50
C ILE A 85 -10.77 1.70 -1.42
N GLY A 86 -11.77 1.14 -0.72
CA GLY A 86 -12.01 -0.30 -0.75
C GLY A 86 -12.28 -0.81 -2.17
N ALA A 87 -13.14 -0.12 -2.93
CA ALA A 87 -13.43 -0.46 -4.33
C ALA A 87 -12.18 -0.38 -5.23
N LEU A 88 -11.32 0.63 -5.04
CA LEU A 88 -10.04 0.72 -5.75
C LEU A 88 -9.19 -0.54 -5.58
N LEU A 89 -9.09 -1.07 -4.35
CA LEU A 89 -8.32 -2.30 -4.09
C LEU A 89 -8.99 -3.54 -4.69
N ALA A 90 -10.33 -3.59 -4.73
CA ALA A 90 -11.04 -4.66 -5.43
C ALA A 90 -10.75 -4.66 -6.92
N ASP A 91 -10.75 -3.47 -7.55
CA ASP A 91 -10.43 -3.30 -8.95
C ASP A 91 -8.96 -3.64 -9.24
N LEU A 92 -8.03 -3.25 -8.37
CA LEU A 92 -6.63 -3.63 -8.45
C LEU A 92 -6.46 -5.15 -8.42
N HIS A 93 -7.02 -5.82 -7.41
CA HIS A 93 -6.90 -7.27 -7.26
C HIS A 93 -7.52 -8.03 -8.42
N ARG A 94 -8.61 -7.51 -9.01
CA ARG A 94 -9.20 -8.07 -10.22
C ARG A 94 -8.28 -7.90 -11.43
N ALA A 95 -7.68 -6.72 -11.57
CA ALA A 95 -6.77 -6.43 -12.67
C ALA A 95 -5.46 -7.25 -12.58
N THR A 96 -4.95 -7.51 -11.37
CA THR A 96 -3.71 -8.29 -11.18
C THR A 96 -3.92 -9.81 -11.17
N ALA A 97 -5.15 -10.30 -11.01
CA ALA A 97 -5.44 -11.74 -11.01
C ALA A 97 -5.06 -12.45 -12.34
N GLU A 98 -5.12 -11.71 -13.46
CA GLU A 98 -4.76 -12.22 -14.78
C GLU A 98 -3.33 -11.86 -15.23
N PHE A 99 -2.58 -11.16 -14.38
CA PHE A 99 -1.22 -10.79 -14.70
C PHE A 99 -0.28 -11.98 -14.58
N VAL A 100 0.41 -12.31 -15.66
CA VAL A 100 1.46 -13.33 -15.69
C VAL A 100 2.81 -12.61 -15.63
N PRO A 101 3.54 -12.67 -14.50
CA PRO A 101 4.85 -12.07 -14.40
C PRO A 101 5.83 -12.64 -15.43
N PRO A 102 6.75 -11.83 -16.00
CA PRO A 102 7.84 -12.36 -16.83
C PRO A 102 8.64 -13.43 -16.07
N PRO A 103 9.21 -14.44 -16.75
CA PRO A 103 10.03 -15.47 -16.08
C PRO A 103 11.24 -14.92 -15.30
N SER A 104 11.73 -13.75 -15.71
CA SER A 104 12.82 -13.01 -15.04
C SER A 104 12.37 -12.07 -13.95
N ALA A 105 11.08 -12.09 -13.56
CA ALA A 105 10.54 -11.14 -12.59
C ALA A 105 11.26 -11.23 -11.23
N VAL A 106 11.67 -10.07 -10.73
CA VAL A 106 12.26 -9.88 -9.40
C VAL A 106 11.36 -8.92 -8.64
N TRP A 107 11.04 -9.25 -7.38
CA TRP A 107 10.17 -8.46 -6.52
C TRP A 107 10.88 -8.03 -5.23
N ASN A 108 10.60 -6.82 -4.76
CA ASN A 108 11.15 -6.31 -3.52
C ASN A 108 10.28 -6.74 -2.32
N ARG A 109 10.53 -7.92 -1.80
CA ARG A 109 9.79 -8.50 -0.67
C ARG A 109 10.30 -7.96 0.67
N VAL A 110 9.86 -6.79 1.05
CA VAL A 110 10.25 -6.14 2.32
C VAL A 110 9.68 -6.90 3.53
N ILE A 111 8.40 -7.27 3.47
CA ILE A 111 7.73 -8.14 4.44
C ILE A 111 7.29 -9.39 3.67
N PRO A 112 7.69 -10.60 4.08
CA PRO A 112 7.22 -11.83 3.44
C PRO A 112 5.69 -11.91 3.48
N PRO A 113 5.02 -12.16 2.35
CA PRO A 113 3.57 -12.37 2.32
C PRO A 113 3.23 -13.73 2.95
N ASP A 114 1.95 -13.91 3.27
CA ASP A 114 1.42 -15.17 3.80
C ASP A 114 1.04 -16.21 2.72
N GLY A 115 1.21 -15.85 1.46
CA GLY A 115 0.96 -16.69 0.29
C GLY A 115 1.20 -15.93 -1.01
N GLU A 116 0.96 -16.58 -2.17
CA GLU A 116 1.18 -16.03 -3.50
C GLU A 116 -0.05 -16.30 -4.36
N GLU A 117 -1.09 -15.48 -4.20
CA GLU A 117 -2.37 -15.61 -4.90
C GLU A 117 -2.43 -14.75 -6.17
N LEU A 118 -1.90 -13.53 -6.05
CA LEU A 118 -1.87 -12.52 -7.11
C LEU A 118 -0.74 -11.51 -6.83
N ILE A 119 -0.56 -10.52 -7.69
CA ILE A 119 0.39 -9.45 -7.41
C ILE A 119 -0.32 -8.34 -6.64
N CYS A 120 0.17 -8.06 -5.43
CA CYS A 120 -0.27 -7.00 -4.53
C CYS A 120 0.62 -5.77 -4.63
N HIS A 121 0.14 -4.62 -4.17
CA HIS A 121 0.94 -3.40 -3.99
C HIS A 121 1.84 -3.49 -2.76
N HIS A 122 1.39 -4.16 -1.70
CA HIS A 122 2.02 -4.37 -0.39
C HIS A 122 2.26 -3.12 0.47
N ASP A 123 2.10 -1.91 -0.08
CA ASP A 123 2.20 -0.65 0.66
C ASP A 123 1.02 0.30 0.35
N ALA A 124 -0.19 -0.27 0.24
CA ALA A 124 -1.43 0.47 0.03
C ALA A 124 -1.84 1.22 1.30
N ALA A 125 -1.25 2.41 1.49
CA ALA A 125 -1.41 3.26 2.67
C ALA A 125 -1.68 4.72 2.27
N PRO A 126 -2.15 5.58 3.19
CA PRO A 126 -2.51 6.96 2.88
C PRO A 126 -1.40 7.78 2.21
N TRP A 127 -0.15 7.55 2.57
CA TRP A 127 1.00 8.26 1.97
C TRP A 127 1.32 7.84 0.54
N ASN A 128 0.80 6.69 0.09
CA ASN A 128 0.90 6.18 -1.27
C ASN A 128 -0.44 6.27 -2.04
N LEU A 129 -1.40 7.03 -1.53
CA LEU A 129 -2.70 7.23 -2.14
C LEU A 129 -2.85 8.70 -2.54
N VAL A 130 -3.20 8.96 -3.81
CA VAL A 130 -3.44 10.31 -4.34
C VAL A 130 -4.90 10.43 -4.74
N ARG A 131 -5.58 11.47 -4.25
CA ARG A 131 -6.90 11.88 -4.73
C ARG A 131 -6.73 12.76 -5.97
N SER A 132 -6.85 12.17 -7.13
CA SER A 132 -6.68 12.82 -8.42
C SER A 132 -8.03 13.16 -9.07
N PRO A 133 -8.07 13.97 -10.15
CA PRO A 133 -9.28 14.21 -10.93
C PRO A 133 -9.91 12.95 -11.53
N ARG A 134 -9.12 11.88 -11.77
CA ARG A 134 -9.60 10.59 -12.28
C ARG A 134 -10.01 9.60 -11.18
N GLY A 135 -10.01 10.01 -9.90
CA GLY A 135 -10.28 9.16 -8.75
C GLY A 135 -9.03 8.88 -7.91
N TRP A 136 -9.10 7.87 -7.05
CA TRP A 136 -7.98 7.44 -6.22
C TRP A 136 -6.92 6.71 -7.05
N VAL A 137 -5.65 7.05 -6.82
CA VAL A 137 -4.49 6.43 -7.50
C VAL A 137 -3.46 6.02 -6.46
N LEU A 138 -3.03 4.76 -6.50
CA LEU A 138 -1.91 4.24 -5.73
C LEU A 138 -0.60 4.58 -6.44
N ILE A 139 0.35 5.15 -5.71
CA ILE A 139 1.71 5.48 -6.16
C ILE A 139 2.74 4.67 -5.36
N ASP A 140 4.00 4.71 -5.75
CA ASP A 140 5.11 4.01 -5.10
C ASP A 140 4.97 2.47 -5.08
N TRP A 141 5.12 1.89 -6.25
CA TRP A 141 4.94 0.46 -6.52
C TRP A 141 6.19 -0.40 -6.26
N ASP A 142 7.22 0.14 -5.59
CA ASP A 142 8.48 -0.59 -5.35
C ASP A 142 8.32 -1.85 -4.49
N SER A 143 7.31 -1.89 -3.65
CA SER A 143 7.00 -3.03 -2.80
C SER A 143 6.08 -4.06 -3.48
N ALA A 144 5.62 -3.79 -4.72
CA ALA A 144 4.72 -4.70 -5.41
C ALA A 144 5.35 -6.09 -5.59
N GLY A 145 4.51 -7.12 -5.51
CA GLY A 145 4.95 -8.50 -5.63
C GLY A 145 3.86 -9.52 -5.30
N PRO A 146 4.17 -10.83 -5.41
CA PRO A 146 3.24 -11.88 -5.03
C PRO A 146 2.75 -11.75 -3.58
N GLY A 147 1.46 -11.95 -3.37
CA GLY A 147 0.82 -11.86 -2.07
C GLY A 147 -0.60 -12.41 -2.08
N THR A 148 -1.33 -12.23 -0.98
CA THR A 148 -2.75 -12.56 -0.89
C THR A 148 -3.61 -11.31 -0.71
N ARG A 149 -4.85 -11.39 -1.19
CA ARG A 149 -5.83 -10.30 -1.00
C ARG A 149 -6.00 -9.92 0.47
N LEU A 150 -6.10 -10.90 1.34
CA LEU A 150 -6.33 -10.65 2.78
C LEU A 150 -5.13 -9.99 3.45
N TRP A 151 -3.90 -10.36 3.06
CA TRP A 151 -2.68 -9.75 3.58
C TRP A 151 -2.58 -8.26 3.23
N GLU A 152 -2.87 -7.91 1.97
CA GLU A 152 -2.91 -6.51 1.55
C GLU A 152 -4.06 -5.74 2.18
N LEU A 153 -5.28 -6.32 2.18
CA LEU A 153 -6.44 -5.69 2.80
C LEU A 153 -6.25 -5.42 4.30
N ALA A 154 -5.57 -6.32 5.01
CA ALA A 154 -5.31 -6.13 6.44
C ALA A 154 -4.43 -4.89 6.70
N TYR A 155 -3.43 -4.64 5.86
CA TYR A 155 -2.61 -3.43 5.94
C TYR A 155 -3.36 -2.17 5.54
N ALA A 156 -4.04 -2.23 4.39
CA ALA A 156 -4.82 -1.11 3.90
C ALA A 156 -5.96 -0.72 4.85
N ALA A 157 -6.72 -1.69 5.37
CA ALA A 157 -7.79 -1.44 6.32
C ALA A 157 -7.26 -0.79 7.61
N GLN A 158 -6.16 -1.30 8.17
CA GLN A 158 -5.55 -0.73 9.36
C GLN A 158 -5.19 0.74 9.17
N SER A 159 -4.54 1.10 8.07
CA SER A 159 -4.08 2.46 7.80
C SER A 159 -5.20 3.38 7.32
N MET A 160 -6.02 2.96 6.34
CA MET A 160 -7.06 3.78 5.72
C MET A 160 -8.27 3.98 6.65
N ALA A 161 -8.70 2.94 7.38
CA ALA A 161 -9.75 3.09 8.38
C ALA A 161 -9.24 3.69 9.71
N GLY A 162 -7.93 3.89 9.85
CA GLY A 162 -7.30 4.48 11.03
C GLY A 162 -7.49 3.62 12.28
N MET A 163 -7.31 2.30 12.16
CA MET A 163 -7.49 1.34 13.26
C MET A 163 -6.24 1.34 14.14
N ARG A 164 -6.26 2.16 15.20
CA ARG A 164 -5.11 2.41 16.08
C ARG A 164 -5.54 2.75 17.51
N PRO A 165 -4.65 2.63 18.51
CA PRO A 165 -4.91 3.12 19.85
C PRO A 165 -5.33 4.60 19.84
N GLY A 166 -6.23 4.94 20.76
CA GLY A 166 -6.77 6.30 20.87
C GLY A 166 -8.01 6.59 20.02
N ARG A 167 -8.33 5.75 19.02
CA ARG A 167 -9.64 5.80 18.36
C ARG A 167 -10.62 4.87 19.06
N PRO A 168 -11.88 5.28 19.30
CA PRO A 168 -12.88 4.39 19.89
C PRO A 168 -13.06 3.12 19.06
N VAL A 169 -13.07 1.95 19.72
CA VAL A 169 -13.17 0.64 19.07
C VAL A 169 -14.40 0.53 18.16
N ARG A 170 -15.56 1.09 18.62
CA ARG A 170 -16.79 1.10 17.82
C ARG A 170 -16.60 1.88 16.52
N GLU A 171 -15.95 3.05 16.58
CA GLU A 171 -15.68 3.85 15.38
C GLU A 171 -14.74 3.10 14.41
N SER A 172 -13.67 2.48 14.93
CA SER A 172 -12.77 1.66 14.12
C SER A 172 -13.50 0.50 13.44
N ALA A 173 -14.41 -0.17 14.16
CA ALA A 173 -15.23 -1.26 13.65
C ALA A 173 -16.19 -0.80 12.53
N ASP A 174 -16.88 0.33 12.74
CA ASP A 174 -17.77 0.92 11.74
C ASP A 174 -17.02 1.33 10.46
N ARG A 175 -15.81 1.86 10.62
CA ARG A 175 -14.95 2.26 9.50
C ARG A 175 -14.37 1.05 8.75
N LEU A 176 -13.95 0.00 9.49
CA LEU A 176 -13.54 -1.27 8.90
C LEU A 176 -14.65 -1.85 8.03
N ARG A 177 -15.88 -1.90 8.53
CA ARG A 177 -17.04 -2.37 7.76
C ARG A 177 -17.21 -1.58 6.47
N VAL A 178 -17.17 -0.25 6.53
CA VAL A 178 -17.32 0.61 5.34
C VAL A 178 -16.26 0.31 4.28
N PHE A 179 -15.01 0.14 4.70
CA PHE A 179 -13.91 -0.18 3.80
C PHE A 179 -14.10 -1.56 3.16
N VAL A 180 -14.45 -2.57 3.96
CA VAL A 180 -14.61 -3.95 3.53
C VAL A 180 -15.85 -4.13 2.64
N ASP A 181 -16.95 -3.42 2.94
CA ASP A 181 -18.16 -3.39 2.10
C ASP A 181 -17.85 -2.73 0.75
N GLY A 182 -17.04 -1.65 0.74
CA GLY A 182 -16.57 -0.99 -0.47
C GLY A 182 -15.70 -1.90 -1.35
N TYR A 183 -14.89 -2.75 -0.74
CA TYR A 183 -14.11 -3.78 -1.45
C TYR A 183 -15.03 -4.90 -2.00
N GLY A 184 -16.15 -5.18 -1.36
CA GLY A 184 -17.03 -6.29 -1.72
C GLY A 184 -16.58 -7.64 -1.17
N LEU A 185 -15.80 -7.67 -0.09
CA LEU A 185 -15.38 -8.91 0.56
C LEU A 185 -16.59 -9.64 1.14
N SER A 186 -16.68 -10.95 0.95
CA SER A 186 -17.83 -11.76 1.35
C SER A 186 -17.44 -13.10 1.99
N GLY A 187 -18.44 -13.79 2.55
CA GLY A 187 -18.32 -15.16 3.04
C GLY A 187 -17.24 -15.33 4.12
N ALA A 188 -16.49 -16.43 4.04
CA ALA A 188 -15.47 -16.82 5.01
C ALA A 188 -14.24 -15.87 5.02
N ASP A 189 -14.06 -15.05 4.01
CA ASP A 189 -12.94 -14.10 3.93
C ASP A 189 -13.08 -12.95 4.94
N ARG A 190 -14.31 -12.59 5.35
CA ARG A 190 -14.55 -11.53 6.32
C ARG A 190 -13.97 -11.84 7.72
N PRO A 191 -14.30 -12.96 8.37
CA PRO A 191 -13.68 -13.30 9.65
C PRO A 191 -12.19 -13.61 9.51
N ALA A 192 -11.73 -14.14 8.36
CA ALA A 192 -10.32 -14.35 8.08
C ALA A 192 -9.54 -13.03 8.01
N LEU A 193 -10.10 -11.98 7.40
CA LEU A 193 -9.52 -10.64 7.42
C LEU A 193 -9.42 -10.08 8.85
N ALA A 194 -10.47 -10.25 9.68
CA ALA A 194 -10.44 -9.79 11.06
C ALA A 194 -9.28 -10.41 11.86
N ALA A 195 -9.02 -11.71 11.66
CA ALA A 195 -7.89 -12.42 12.26
C ALA A 195 -6.52 -11.99 11.68
N MET A 196 -6.49 -11.51 10.44
CA MET A 196 -5.26 -11.10 9.74
C MET A 196 -4.74 -9.72 10.18
N LEU A 197 -5.62 -8.81 10.64
CA LEU A 197 -5.27 -7.43 10.96
C LEU A 197 -4.08 -7.32 11.92
N GLY A 198 -4.15 -8.00 13.06
CA GLY A 198 -3.07 -7.99 14.06
C GLY A 198 -1.79 -8.64 13.55
N ARG A 199 -1.91 -9.77 12.84
CA ARG A 199 -0.77 -10.47 12.22
C ARG A 199 0.00 -9.57 11.27
N ARG A 200 -0.70 -8.84 10.39
CA ARG A 200 -0.08 -7.94 9.41
C ARG A 200 0.60 -6.73 10.08
N ALA A 201 -0.04 -6.13 11.09
CA ALA A 201 0.55 -5.03 11.86
C ALA A 201 1.80 -5.49 12.63
N ARG A 202 1.77 -6.69 13.20
CA ARG A 202 2.92 -7.31 13.88
C ARG A 202 4.09 -7.53 12.92
N ALA A 203 3.84 -8.03 11.72
CA ALA A 203 4.87 -8.23 10.70
C ALA A 203 5.59 -6.91 10.34
N MET A 204 4.88 -5.78 10.34
CA MET A 204 5.51 -4.46 10.17
C MET A 204 6.39 -4.11 11.37
N TYR A 205 5.91 -4.30 12.60
CA TYR A 205 6.72 -4.08 13.79
C TYR A 205 7.99 -4.95 13.82
N ASP A 206 7.86 -6.22 13.44
CA ASP A 206 8.99 -7.17 13.39
C ASP A 206 10.05 -6.76 12.36
N LEU A 207 9.63 -6.25 11.19
CA LEU A 207 10.53 -5.65 10.19
C LEU A 207 11.32 -4.48 10.79
N LEU A 208 10.64 -3.58 11.49
CA LEU A 208 11.26 -2.42 12.11
C LEU A 208 12.26 -2.84 13.20
N CYS A 209 11.89 -3.81 14.04
CA CYS A 209 12.79 -4.35 15.06
C CYS A 209 14.03 -5.02 14.46
N ALA A 210 13.86 -5.80 13.38
CA ALA A 210 14.99 -6.40 12.67
C ALA A 210 15.91 -5.33 12.08
N GLY A 211 15.32 -4.32 11.41
CA GLY A 211 16.08 -3.21 10.86
C GLY A 211 16.87 -2.43 11.91
N ALA A 212 16.28 -2.20 13.09
CA ALA A 212 16.95 -1.52 14.21
C ALA A 212 18.15 -2.35 14.74
N ARG A 213 17.97 -3.67 14.91
CA ARG A 213 19.05 -4.57 15.38
C ARG A 213 20.23 -4.65 14.40
N GLU A 214 19.93 -4.60 13.10
CA GLU A 214 20.90 -4.71 12.01
C GLU A 214 21.50 -3.35 11.60
N GLY A 215 21.01 -2.23 12.14
CA GLY A 215 21.35 -0.88 11.70
C GLY A 215 20.93 -0.57 10.25
N ARG A 216 19.99 -1.36 9.69
CA ARG A 216 19.58 -1.29 8.30
C ARG A 216 18.61 -0.12 8.06
N GLN A 217 19.04 0.82 7.22
CA GLN A 217 18.20 1.95 6.83
C GLN A 217 17.26 1.59 5.67
N PRO A 218 16.07 2.22 5.60
CA PRO A 218 15.52 3.23 6.53
C PRO A 218 14.84 2.65 7.79
N TRP A 219 14.78 1.31 7.93
CA TRP A 219 13.98 0.62 8.95
C TRP A 219 14.43 0.94 10.38
N ALA A 220 15.74 1.12 10.60
CA ALA A 220 16.26 1.52 11.91
C ALA A 220 15.78 2.91 12.32
N ARG A 221 15.76 3.88 11.40
CA ARG A 221 15.21 5.22 11.64
C ARG A 221 13.71 5.16 11.90
N ILE A 222 12.95 4.47 11.04
CA ILE A 222 11.49 4.34 11.19
C ILE A 222 11.15 3.61 12.51
N HIS A 223 11.96 2.63 12.94
CA HIS A 223 11.78 2.03 14.26
C HIS A 223 11.90 3.04 15.41
N ALA A 224 12.89 3.93 15.34
CA ALA A 224 13.08 4.95 16.36
C ALA A 224 11.92 5.96 16.39
N GLU A 225 11.35 6.28 15.24
CA GLU A 225 10.25 7.24 15.07
C GLU A 225 8.88 6.59 15.42
N ASP A 226 8.57 5.43 14.83
CA ASP A 226 7.23 4.83 14.79
C ASP A 226 7.14 3.43 15.41
N GLY A 227 8.23 2.85 15.92
CA GLY A 227 8.22 1.48 16.47
C GLY A 227 7.21 1.31 17.61
N ALA A 228 7.08 2.31 18.48
CA ALA A 228 6.10 2.29 19.59
C ALA A 228 4.65 2.30 19.06
N TYR A 229 4.38 3.06 17.99
CA TYR A 229 3.08 3.10 17.32
C TYR A 229 2.71 1.73 16.74
N TRP A 230 3.61 1.09 15.98
CA TRP A 230 3.34 -0.21 15.37
C TRP A 230 3.13 -1.33 16.38
N ARG A 231 3.93 -1.33 17.46
CA ARG A 231 3.74 -2.27 18.59
C ARG A 231 2.37 -2.10 19.23
N ALA A 232 2.00 -0.85 19.55
CA ALA A 232 0.72 -0.56 20.19
C ALA A 232 -0.47 -0.86 19.25
N THR A 233 -0.32 -0.61 17.95
CA THR A 233 -1.35 -0.90 16.94
C THR A 233 -1.56 -2.40 16.79
N ALA A 234 -0.50 -3.22 16.72
CA ALA A 234 -0.63 -4.68 16.69
C ALA A 234 -1.36 -5.21 17.93
N ALA A 235 -0.97 -4.75 19.12
CA ALA A 235 -1.63 -5.14 20.38
C ALA A 235 -3.12 -4.69 20.42
N TYR A 236 -3.43 -3.50 19.93
CA TYR A 236 -4.79 -3.00 19.84
C TYR A 236 -5.66 -3.86 18.91
N LEU A 237 -5.13 -4.23 17.75
CA LEU A 237 -5.85 -5.06 16.78
C LEU A 237 -6.10 -6.48 17.32
N ASP A 238 -5.12 -7.08 17.97
CA ASP A 238 -5.25 -8.40 18.59
C ASP A 238 -6.26 -8.40 19.77
N ALA A 239 -6.21 -7.39 20.63
CA ALA A 239 -7.09 -7.29 21.79
C ALA A 239 -8.59 -7.16 21.41
N HIS A 240 -8.88 -6.74 20.18
CA HIS A 240 -10.26 -6.46 19.75
C HIS A 240 -10.71 -7.31 18.56
N VAL A 241 -10.03 -8.44 18.26
CA VAL A 241 -10.36 -9.30 17.11
C VAL A 241 -11.83 -9.70 17.06
N GLY A 242 -12.46 -10.04 18.21
CA GLY A 242 -13.89 -10.36 18.28
C GLY A 242 -14.79 -9.19 17.86
N ARG A 243 -14.37 -7.94 18.11
CA ARG A 243 -15.12 -6.75 17.65
C ARG A 243 -14.98 -6.55 16.14
N TRP A 244 -13.81 -6.84 15.59
CA TRP A 244 -13.62 -6.79 14.14
C TRP A 244 -14.43 -7.87 13.43
N THR A 245 -14.43 -9.10 13.96
CA THR A 245 -15.26 -10.20 13.43
C THR A 245 -16.74 -9.81 13.44
N SER A 246 -17.29 -9.42 14.60
CA SER A 246 -18.71 -9.00 14.69
C SER A 246 -19.05 -7.80 13.81
N ALA A 247 -18.09 -6.91 13.53
CA ALA A 247 -18.33 -5.79 12.61
C ALA A 247 -18.43 -6.25 11.15
N LEU A 248 -17.81 -7.37 10.80
CA LEU A 248 -17.77 -7.89 9.44
C LEU A 248 -18.84 -8.97 9.16
N GLU A 249 -19.52 -9.47 10.18
CA GLU A 249 -20.74 -10.28 10.05
C GLU A 249 -21.91 -9.44 9.55
#